data_454c32154ad1bf7456c3a9510f082e1c
#
_entry.id   454c32154ad1bf7456c3a9510f082e1c
#
_cell.length_a   1.000
_cell.length_b   1.000
_cell.length_c   1.000
_cell.angle_alpha   90.00
_cell.angle_beta   90.00
_cell.angle_gamma   90.00
#
_symmetry.space_group_name_H-M   'P 1'
#
loop_
_entity.id
_entity.type
_entity.pdbx_description
1 polymer ?
#
loop_
_entity_poly.entity_id
_entity_poly.type
_entity_poly.pdbx_seq_one_letter_code
_entity_poly.pdbx_strand_id
1 'polypeptide(L)'
;MKVKDFFKWSDKMQKEENRLMKVKGEEYTVSDQDKFKNFKSIGERMNLDAEQVCLIYLLKHMDSIRNYVLTGSEVSEEPITGRIQDARNYLLLLGGIIYEKQRKETE
;
A
#
# COMPACT_ATOMS: atom_id res chain seq x y z
N MET A 1 4.46 26.67 1.42
CA MET A 1 3.05 26.24 1.51
C MET A 1 2.48 26.58 2.88
N LYS A 2 1.29 27.18 2.92
CA LYS A 2 0.63 27.48 4.20
C LYS A 2 0.10 26.20 4.84
N VAL A 3 0.05 26.16 6.17
CA VAL A 3 -0.43 24.99 6.92
C VAL A 3 -1.83 24.57 6.49
N LYS A 4 -2.74 25.54 6.35
CA LYS A 4 -4.11 25.28 5.91
C LYS A 4 -4.16 24.64 4.53
N ASP A 5 -3.31 25.05 3.59
CA ASP A 5 -3.26 24.49 2.23
C ASP A 5 -2.71 23.06 2.25
N PHE A 6 -1.74 22.79 3.09
CA PHE A 6 -1.22 21.42 3.28
C PHE A 6 -2.32 20.46 3.75
N PHE A 7 -3.10 20.84 4.78
CA PHE A 7 -4.15 19.97 5.27
C PHE A 7 -5.29 19.77 4.26
N LYS A 8 -5.61 20.80 3.49
CA LYS A 8 -6.58 20.67 2.40
C LYS A 8 -6.12 19.67 1.34
N TRP A 9 -4.85 19.75 0.94
CA TRP A 9 -4.23 18.81 0.02
C TRP A 9 -4.19 17.40 0.61
N SER A 10 -3.78 17.28 1.88
CA SER A 10 -3.70 16.00 2.59
C SER A 10 -5.05 15.28 2.66
N ASP A 11 -6.13 16.00 2.98
CA ASP A 11 -7.48 15.43 3.02
C ASP A 11 -7.90 14.90 1.64
N LYS A 12 -7.60 15.64 0.59
CA LYS A 12 -7.89 15.23 -0.78
C LYS A 12 -7.12 13.95 -1.15
N MET A 13 -5.84 13.89 -0.79
CA MET A 13 -4.99 12.72 -1.05
C MET A 13 -5.49 11.49 -0.32
N GLN A 14 -5.88 11.62 0.95
CA GLN A 14 -6.37 10.51 1.75
C GLN A 14 -7.70 9.97 1.23
N LYS A 15 -8.60 10.82 0.77
CA LYS A 15 -9.86 10.40 0.13
C LYS A 15 -9.60 9.61 -1.15
N GLU A 16 -8.67 10.07 -1.97
CA GLU A 16 -8.28 9.37 -3.20
C GLU A 16 -7.61 8.02 -2.90
N GLU A 17 -6.75 7.97 -1.89
CA GLU A 17 -6.11 6.72 -1.44
C GLU A 17 -7.16 5.68 -1.02
N ASN A 18 -8.16 6.10 -0.23
CA ASN A 18 -9.25 5.22 0.20
C ASN A 18 -10.04 4.69 -1.00
N ARG A 19 -10.34 5.57 -1.96
CA ARG A 19 -11.07 5.18 -3.16
C ARG A 19 -10.29 4.11 -3.96
N LEU A 20 -9.00 4.37 -4.20
CA LEU A 20 -8.13 3.43 -4.92
C LEU A 20 -7.99 2.10 -4.20
N MET A 21 -7.88 2.12 -2.89
CA MET A 21 -7.79 0.91 -2.06
C MET A 21 -9.02 0.01 -2.27
N LYS A 22 -10.21 0.60 -2.30
CA LYS A 22 -11.45 -0.14 -2.52
C LYS A 22 -11.53 -0.72 -3.93
N VAL A 23 -11.22 0.09 -4.95
CA VAL A 23 -11.27 -0.34 -6.35
C VAL A 23 -10.27 -1.45 -6.65
N LYS A 24 -9.01 -1.26 -6.23
CA LYS A 24 -7.96 -2.28 -6.44
C LYS A 24 -8.25 -3.57 -5.66
N GLY A 25 -8.87 -3.45 -4.49
CA GLY A 25 -9.28 -4.61 -3.71
C GLY A 25 -10.29 -5.47 -4.46
N GLU A 26 -11.23 -4.86 -5.16
CA GLU A 26 -12.23 -5.57 -5.98
C GLU A 26 -11.58 -6.31 -7.15
N GLU A 27 -10.51 -5.76 -7.74
CA GLU A 27 -9.79 -6.41 -8.84
C GLU A 27 -9.03 -7.66 -8.40
N TYR A 28 -8.44 -7.65 -7.22
CA TYR A 28 -7.53 -8.70 -6.75
C TYR A 28 -8.18 -9.72 -5.81
N THR A 29 -9.33 -9.42 -5.24
CA THR A 29 -10.07 -10.34 -4.38
C THR A 29 -11.43 -10.65 -5.00
N VAL A 30 -11.66 -11.92 -5.32
CA VAL A 30 -12.93 -12.39 -5.89
C VAL A 30 -14.04 -12.35 -4.83
N SER A 31 -13.69 -12.33 -3.55
CA SER A 31 -14.62 -12.19 -2.44
C SER A 31 -14.08 -11.15 -1.45
N ASP A 32 -15.00 -10.48 -0.73
CA ASP A 32 -14.65 -9.48 0.30
C ASP A 32 -14.42 -10.09 1.70
N GLN A 33 -14.34 -11.41 1.78
CA GLN A 33 -14.20 -12.12 3.06
C GLN A 33 -12.83 -11.96 3.70
N ASP A 34 -11.76 -11.83 2.90
CA ASP A 34 -10.42 -11.63 3.42
C ASP A 34 -9.68 -10.59 2.58
N LYS A 35 -9.47 -9.43 3.17
CA LYS A 35 -8.76 -8.33 2.53
C LYS A 35 -7.31 -8.70 2.17
N PHE A 36 -6.69 -9.61 2.92
CA PHE A 36 -5.28 -9.98 2.76
C PHE A 36 -5.07 -11.30 2.03
N LYS A 37 -6.12 -11.84 1.43
CA LYS A 37 -6.09 -13.14 0.73
C LYS A 37 -4.94 -13.23 -0.27
N ASN A 38 -4.69 -12.18 -1.04
CA ASN A 38 -3.66 -12.17 -2.07
C ASN A 38 -2.26 -12.33 -1.46
N PHE A 39 -1.97 -11.60 -0.38
CA PHE A 39 -0.68 -11.72 0.32
C PHE A 39 -0.50 -13.09 0.96
N LYS A 40 -1.56 -13.63 1.55
CA LYS A 40 -1.55 -14.97 2.16
C LYS A 40 -1.31 -16.05 1.11
N SER A 41 -1.98 -15.96 -0.03
CA SER A 41 -1.85 -16.92 -1.15
C SER A 41 -0.43 -16.93 -1.72
N ILE A 42 0.15 -15.76 -1.97
CA ILE A 42 1.53 -15.66 -2.44
C ILE A 42 2.49 -16.19 -1.38
N GLY A 43 2.25 -15.85 -0.12
CA GLY A 43 3.07 -16.31 1.00
C GLY A 43 3.10 -17.83 1.12
N GLU A 44 1.96 -18.49 0.98
CA GLU A 44 1.88 -19.96 1.00
C GLU A 44 2.75 -20.58 -0.10
N ARG A 45 2.67 -20.02 -1.32
CA ARG A 45 3.44 -20.54 -2.46
C ARG A 45 4.94 -20.29 -2.35
N MET A 46 5.32 -19.22 -1.68
CA MET A 46 6.72 -18.80 -1.58
C MET A 46 7.34 -19.10 -0.21
N ASN A 47 6.58 -19.72 0.69
CA ASN A 47 7.00 -20.00 2.05
C ASN A 47 7.40 -18.73 2.82
N LEU A 48 6.55 -17.71 2.71
CA LEU A 48 6.69 -16.41 3.38
C LEU A 48 5.42 -16.09 4.15
N ASP A 49 5.54 -15.26 5.18
CA ASP A 49 4.38 -14.69 5.85
C ASP A 49 3.75 -13.58 4.98
N ALA A 50 2.46 -13.32 5.17
CA ALA A 50 1.74 -12.28 4.43
C ALA A 50 2.38 -10.90 4.60
N GLU A 51 2.84 -10.57 5.81
CA GLU A 51 3.54 -9.31 6.09
C GLU A 51 4.86 -9.19 5.34
N GLN A 52 5.58 -10.29 5.15
CA GLN A 52 6.80 -10.32 4.35
C GLN A 52 6.50 -10.05 2.88
N VAL A 53 5.44 -10.66 2.34
CA VAL A 53 5.00 -10.41 0.96
C VAL A 53 4.62 -8.95 0.77
N CYS A 54 3.84 -8.40 1.69
CA CYS A 54 3.43 -6.99 1.65
C CYS A 54 4.64 -6.05 1.68
N LEU A 55 5.62 -6.35 2.51
CA LEU A 55 6.86 -5.57 2.62
C LEU A 55 7.65 -5.57 1.30
N ILE A 56 7.71 -6.71 0.60
CA ILE A 56 8.38 -6.80 -0.71
C ILE A 56 7.74 -5.84 -1.70
N TYR A 57 6.41 -5.81 -1.80
CA TYR A 57 5.70 -4.88 -2.67
C TYR A 57 5.97 -3.42 -2.28
N LEU A 58 5.96 -3.12 -0.98
CA LEU A 58 6.27 -1.78 -0.49
C LEU A 58 7.67 -1.34 -0.90
N LEU A 59 8.67 -2.22 -0.74
CA LEU A 59 10.05 -1.89 -1.06
C LEU A 59 10.24 -1.57 -2.55
N LYS A 60 9.52 -2.23 -3.44
CA LYS A 60 9.54 -1.91 -4.88
C LYS A 60 9.09 -0.48 -5.15
N HIS A 61 8.02 -0.04 -4.49
CA HIS A 61 7.53 1.34 -4.61
C HIS A 61 8.51 2.32 -3.97
N MET A 62 9.12 1.96 -2.85
CA MET A 62 10.12 2.81 -2.20
C MET A 62 11.35 3.02 -3.08
N ASP A 63 11.78 1.99 -3.81
CA ASP A 63 12.89 2.13 -4.77
C ASP A 63 12.57 3.15 -5.87
N SER A 64 11.36 3.12 -6.41
CA SER A 64 10.90 4.10 -7.41
C SER A 64 10.86 5.52 -6.85
N ILE A 65 10.37 5.67 -5.63
CA ILE A 65 10.30 6.97 -4.94
C ILE A 65 11.72 7.50 -4.68
N ARG A 66 12.61 6.64 -4.18
CA ARG A 66 14.02 6.98 -3.94
C ARG A 66 14.69 7.47 -5.21
N ASN A 67 14.48 6.75 -6.32
CA ASN A 67 15.06 7.12 -7.60
C ASN A 67 14.60 8.51 -8.03
N TYR A 68 13.31 8.80 -7.92
CA TYR A 68 12.78 10.13 -8.24
C TYR A 68 13.38 11.22 -7.36
N VAL A 69 13.47 10.99 -6.05
CA VAL A 69 14.04 11.98 -5.10
C VAL A 69 15.48 12.30 -5.44
N LEU A 70 16.26 11.29 -5.86
CA LEU A 70 17.69 11.46 -6.17
C LEU A 70 17.94 12.07 -7.55
N THR A 71 17.10 11.76 -8.54
CA THR A 71 17.38 12.13 -9.95
C THR A 71 16.36 13.09 -10.55
N GLY A 72 15.19 13.24 -9.94
CA GLY A 72 14.08 14.01 -10.50
C GLY A 72 13.43 13.37 -11.73
N SER A 73 13.83 12.14 -12.07
CA SER A 73 13.36 11.45 -13.27
C SER A 73 12.25 10.45 -12.97
N GLU A 74 11.16 10.52 -13.71
CA GLU A 74 10.11 9.51 -13.73
C GLU A 74 10.45 8.48 -14.81
N VAL A 75 10.82 7.26 -14.38
CA VAL A 75 11.30 6.20 -15.28
C VAL A 75 10.13 5.50 -15.98
N SER A 76 8.90 5.66 -15.47
CA SER A 76 7.71 5.07 -16.05
C SER A 76 6.65 6.15 -16.33
N GLU A 77 5.59 5.77 -17.05
CA GLU A 77 4.47 6.67 -17.33
C GLU A 77 3.65 7.01 -16.07
N GLU A 78 3.86 6.25 -15.00
CA GLU A 78 3.15 6.46 -13.74
C GLU A 78 3.75 7.64 -12.97
N PRO A 79 2.93 8.65 -12.57
CA PRO A 79 3.43 9.82 -11.86
C PRO A 79 3.92 9.47 -10.46
N ILE A 80 4.87 10.25 -9.95
CA ILE A 80 5.45 10.05 -8.61
C ILE A 80 4.39 10.08 -7.51
N THR A 81 3.35 10.89 -7.65
CA THR A 81 2.26 10.95 -6.68
C THR A 81 1.54 9.61 -6.56
N GLY A 82 1.36 8.89 -7.68
CA GLY A 82 0.77 7.54 -7.68
C GLY A 82 1.66 6.53 -6.95
N ARG A 83 2.98 6.63 -7.12
CA ARG A 83 3.94 5.78 -6.41
C ARG A 83 3.88 6.01 -4.90
N ILE A 84 3.77 7.27 -4.47
CA ILE A 84 3.66 7.62 -3.06
C ILE A 84 2.33 7.11 -2.49
N GLN A 85 1.23 7.28 -3.21
CA GLN A 85 -0.07 6.76 -2.78
C GLN A 85 -0.06 5.24 -2.62
N ASP A 86 0.53 4.52 -3.58
CA ASP A 86 0.65 3.06 -3.50
C ASP A 86 1.49 2.64 -2.29
N ALA A 87 2.61 3.31 -2.03
CA ALA A 87 3.45 3.03 -0.86
C ALA A 87 2.67 3.23 0.45
N ARG A 88 1.91 4.31 0.56
CA ARG A 88 1.07 4.59 1.71
C ARG A 88 0.00 3.52 1.90
N ASN A 89 -0.62 3.07 0.82
CA ASN A 89 -1.62 2.00 0.85
C ASN A 89 -1.00 0.67 1.30
N TYR A 90 0.20 0.34 0.84
CA TYR A 90 0.90 -0.87 1.30
C TYR A 90 1.26 -0.79 2.79
N LEU A 91 1.64 0.39 3.29
CA LEU A 91 1.88 0.57 4.73
C LEU A 91 0.59 0.36 5.53
N LEU A 92 -0.52 0.86 5.05
CA LEU A 92 -1.82 0.66 5.71
C LEU A 92 -2.22 -0.82 5.70
N LEU A 93 -2.04 -1.50 4.58
CA LEU A 93 -2.29 -2.94 4.46
C LEU A 93 -1.40 -3.75 5.40
N LEU A 94 -0.11 -3.41 5.46
CA LEU A 94 0.83 -4.05 6.38
C LEU A 94 0.39 -3.88 7.84
N GLY A 95 -0.03 -2.66 8.21
CA GLY A 95 -0.58 -2.40 9.53
C GLY A 95 -1.80 -3.27 9.83
N GLY A 96 -2.69 -3.44 8.86
CA GLY A 96 -3.87 -4.29 8.98
C GLY A 96 -3.52 -5.78 9.16
N ILE A 97 -2.55 -6.28 8.39
CA ILE A 97 -2.08 -7.67 8.51
C ILE A 97 -1.52 -7.92 9.91
N ILE A 98 -0.69 -7.01 10.41
CA ILE A 98 -0.10 -7.13 11.75
C ILE A 98 -1.19 -7.05 12.82
N TYR A 99 -2.16 -6.14 12.68
CA TYR A 99 -3.29 -6.02 13.59
C TYR A 99 -4.11 -7.31 13.66
N GLU A 100 -4.41 -7.92 12.52
CA GLU A 100 -5.14 -9.19 12.46
C GLU A 100 -4.38 -10.30 13.20
N LYS A 101 -3.07 -10.40 12.96
CA LYS A 101 -2.20 -11.39 13.59
C LYS A 101 -2.17 -11.21 15.10
N GLN A 102 -2.03 -9.99 15.59
CA GLN A 102 -2.03 -9.68 17.02
C GLN A 102 -3.35 -10.03 17.68
N ARG A 103 -4.48 -9.80 17.02
CA ARG A 103 -5.79 -10.17 17.52
C ARG A 103 -5.93 -11.68 17.69
N LYS A 104 -5.45 -12.47 16.73
CA LYS A 104 -5.50 -13.92 16.79
C LYS A 104 -4.63 -14.48 17.92
N GLU A 105 -3.51 -13.86 18.21
CA GLU A 105 -2.62 -14.26 19.30
C GLU A 105 -3.22 -13.99 20.70
N THR A 106 -4.16 -13.03 20.80
CA THR A 106 -4.81 -12.68 22.08
C THR A 106 -6.15 -13.37 22.29
N GLU A 107 -6.68 -14.02 21.27
CA GLU A 107 -7.87 -14.85 21.34
C GLU A 107 -7.49 -16.29 21.75
#